data_939f09c0f7c14dfd980c5c767a8d684b
#
_entry.id   939f09c0f7c14dfd980c5c767a8d684b
#
_cell.length_a   1.000
_cell.length_b   1.000
_cell.length_c   1.000
_cell.angle_alpha   90.00
_cell.angle_beta   90.00
_cell.angle_gamma   90.00
#
_symmetry.space_group_name_H-M   'P 1'
#
loop_
_entity.id
_entity.type
_entity.pdbx_description
1 polymer ?
#
loop_
_entity_poly.entity_id
_entity_poly.type
_entity_poly.pdbx_seq_one_letter_code
_entity_poly.pdbx_strand_id
1 'polypeptide(L)'
;MKQGETAHLRQCVPQSKLRQEAGAARGGLAALAREAGHTVTGCDAGVYPPMSEQLRALGIDLMEGYGADQLALKPDMFVIGNVVSRARLANGAPKFPLMEAILDAGQPYASGPQWLAEHVLQGRHVLAVAGTHGKTSTTSMLAWALECAGLQPGFLVGGVPLNFGISARLGGLAAGRERPFFVIEADEYDTAFFDKRSKFVHYRPRTAVLNNLEFDHADIFGSLADIERQFHHLLRTVPATGRVIVNGQDASLARVLAQGVYSEVSRFGMAGGEAPPDFA
;
A
#
# COMPACT_ATOMS: atom_id res chain seq x y z
N MET A 1 -18.88 -12.73 -8.57
CA MET A 1 -18.01 -13.90 -8.29
C MET A 1 -18.79 -14.92 -7.51
N LYS A 2 -18.76 -16.18 -7.91
CA LYS A 2 -19.42 -17.27 -7.17
C LYS A 2 -18.73 -17.45 -5.81
N GLN A 3 -19.49 -17.49 -4.74
CA GLN A 3 -18.98 -17.85 -3.41
C GLN A 3 -18.41 -19.26 -3.47
N GLY A 4 -17.11 -19.41 -3.22
CA GLY A 4 -16.48 -20.70 -3.01
C GLY A 4 -15.27 -21.05 -3.89
N GLU A 5 -14.87 -20.22 -4.85
CA GLU A 5 -13.64 -20.47 -5.62
C GLU A 5 -12.46 -19.75 -4.99
N THR A 6 -11.52 -20.52 -4.43
CA THR A 6 -10.22 -20.03 -3.96
C THR A 6 -9.35 -19.68 -5.17
N ALA A 7 -9.06 -18.41 -5.38
CA ALA A 7 -8.18 -17.99 -6.47
C ALA A 7 -6.70 -18.23 -6.13
N HIS A 8 -5.93 -18.70 -7.10
CA HIS A 8 -4.47 -18.83 -6.99
C HIS A 8 -3.81 -17.54 -7.43
N LEU A 9 -3.19 -16.85 -6.48
CA LEU A 9 -2.45 -15.60 -6.71
C LEU A 9 -0.96 -15.86 -6.72
N ARG A 10 -0.27 -15.30 -7.71
CA ARG A 10 1.17 -15.28 -7.74
C ARG A 10 1.70 -13.87 -7.55
N GLN A 11 2.39 -13.65 -6.46
CA GLN A 11 3.06 -12.40 -6.17
C GLN A 11 4.51 -12.43 -6.68
N CYS A 12 4.80 -11.63 -7.69
CA CYS A 12 6.16 -11.40 -8.19
C CYS A 12 6.72 -10.15 -7.54
N VAL A 13 7.54 -10.30 -6.50
CA VAL A 13 8.09 -9.18 -5.75
C VAL A 13 9.58 -9.38 -5.51
N PRO A 14 10.44 -8.51 -6.02
CA PRO A 14 11.86 -8.52 -5.66
C PRO A 14 12.11 -7.86 -4.30
N GLN A 15 12.86 -8.52 -3.44
CA GLN A 15 13.51 -7.91 -2.29
C GLN A 15 14.82 -7.26 -2.77
N SER A 16 14.78 -6.02 -3.25
CA SER A 16 16.02 -5.27 -3.45
C SER A 16 16.49 -4.67 -2.13
N LYS A 17 17.80 -4.44 -2.00
CA LYS A 17 18.49 -3.89 -0.82
C LYS A 17 18.04 -2.51 -0.35
N LEU A 18 16.93 -1.99 -0.83
CA LEU A 18 16.37 -0.70 -0.44
C LEU A 18 15.45 -0.86 0.77
N ARG A 19 16.00 -0.54 1.93
CA ARG A 19 15.38 -0.28 3.24
C ARG A 19 14.31 -1.29 3.71
N GLN A 20 14.47 -1.74 4.92
CA GLN A 20 13.62 -2.64 5.72
C GLN A 20 12.10 -2.38 5.64
N GLU A 21 11.71 -1.14 5.39
CA GLU A 21 10.32 -0.67 5.29
C GLU A 21 9.55 -1.22 4.07
N ALA A 22 10.20 -1.30 2.90
CA ALA A 22 9.54 -1.80 1.70
C ALA A 22 9.28 -3.33 1.71
N GLY A 23 10.07 -4.10 2.47
CA GLY A 23 9.91 -5.54 2.60
C GLY A 23 8.68 -5.95 3.40
N ALA A 24 8.40 -5.26 4.52
CA ALA A 24 7.27 -5.57 5.41
C ALA A 24 5.91 -5.35 4.73
N ALA A 25 5.73 -4.24 3.98
CA ALA A 25 4.48 -3.97 3.27
C ALA A 25 4.16 -5.01 2.18
N ARG A 26 5.19 -5.60 1.57
CA ARG A 26 5.03 -6.62 0.52
C ARG A 26 4.66 -7.99 1.06
N GLY A 27 5.33 -8.40 2.15
CA GLY A 27 4.93 -9.60 2.90
C GLY A 27 3.53 -9.47 3.46
N GLY A 28 3.15 -8.27 3.88
CA GLY A 28 1.82 -7.95 4.36
C GLY A 28 0.73 -8.15 3.30
N LEU A 29 0.98 -7.81 2.02
CA LEU A 29 0.01 -8.06 0.95
C LEU A 29 -0.23 -9.57 0.74
N ALA A 30 0.83 -10.38 0.75
CA ALA A 30 0.71 -11.83 0.65
C ALA A 30 -0.02 -12.43 1.86
N ALA A 31 0.24 -11.91 3.06
CA ALA A 31 -0.46 -12.31 4.28
C ALA A 31 -1.97 -12.00 4.19
N LEU A 32 -2.34 -10.79 3.75
CA LEU A 32 -3.74 -10.40 3.52
C LEU A 32 -4.43 -11.32 2.51
N ALA A 33 -3.74 -11.65 1.41
CA ALA A 33 -4.28 -12.56 0.41
C ALA A 33 -4.52 -13.96 0.97
N ARG A 34 -3.59 -14.49 1.77
CA ARG A 34 -3.78 -15.77 2.48
C ARG A 34 -4.93 -15.73 3.46
N GLU A 35 -5.02 -14.68 4.29
CA GLU A 35 -6.11 -14.48 5.25
C GLU A 35 -7.47 -14.34 4.54
N ALA A 36 -7.48 -13.75 3.32
CA ALA A 36 -8.67 -13.65 2.47
C ALA A 36 -9.05 -14.99 1.80
N GLY A 37 -8.31 -16.07 2.03
CA GLY A 37 -8.60 -17.41 1.51
C GLY A 37 -7.97 -17.74 0.16
N HIS A 38 -7.07 -16.90 -0.38
CA HIS A 38 -6.37 -17.20 -1.63
C HIS A 38 -5.20 -18.16 -1.42
N THR A 39 -4.93 -19.01 -2.41
CA THR A 39 -3.64 -19.70 -2.51
C THR A 39 -2.61 -18.73 -3.05
N VAL A 40 -1.50 -18.55 -2.34
CA VAL A 40 -0.46 -17.56 -2.69
C VAL A 40 0.87 -18.26 -2.89
N THR A 41 1.55 -17.93 -3.97
CA THR A 41 2.95 -18.26 -4.21
C THR A 41 3.73 -16.98 -4.48
N GLY A 42 5.01 -16.95 -4.18
CA GLY A 42 5.86 -15.77 -4.35
C GLY A 42 7.12 -16.06 -5.15
N CYS A 43 7.69 -15.03 -5.78
CA CYS A 43 9.03 -15.08 -6.34
C CYS A 43 9.83 -13.81 -6.04
N ASP A 44 11.12 -13.99 -5.80
CA ASP A 44 12.04 -12.89 -5.52
C ASP A 44 13.47 -13.26 -5.96
N ALA A 45 14.30 -12.25 -6.24
CA ALA A 45 15.72 -12.45 -6.55
C ALA A 45 16.54 -12.95 -5.36
N GLY A 46 16.07 -12.71 -4.12
CA GLY A 46 16.75 -13.15 -2.90
C GLY A 46 15.73 -13.53 -1.83
N VAL A 47 15.61 -14.83 -1.56
CA VAL A 47 14.67 -15.38 -0.57
C VAL A 47 15.43 -15.68 0.72
N TYR A 48 15.49 -14.71 1.65
CA TYR A 48 16.24 -14.85 2.91
C TYR A 48 15.45 -14.33 4.13
N PRO A 49 15.80 -14.81 5.34
CA PRO A 49 15.19 -14.37 6.60
C PRO A 49 15.35 -12.85 6.87
N PRO A 50 14.46 -12.24 7.66
CA PRO A 50 13.33 -12.87 8.38
C PRO A 50 12.04 -13.01 7.56
N MET A 51 11.91 -12.28 6.44
CA MET A 51 10.69 -12.23 5.65
C MET A 51 10.32 -13.58 5.04
N SER A 52 11.32 -14.32 4.53
CA SER A 52 11.07 -15.63 3.94
C SER A 52 10.50 -16.64 4.94
N GLU A 53 10.94 -16.57 6.20
CA GLU A 53 10.43 -17.44 7.26
C GLU A 53 8.98 -17.08 7.63
N GLN A 54 8.67 -15.80 7.73
CA GLN A 54 7.31 -15.31 7.99
C GLN A 54 6.33 -15.75 6.89
N LEU A 55 6.73 -15.62 5.63
CA LEU A 55 5.88 -16.02 4.50
C LEU A 55 5.71 -17.55 4.43
N ARG A 56 6.77 -18.33 4.68
CA ARG A 56 6.67 -19.79 4.77
C ARG A 56 5.77 -20.25 5.92
N ALA A 57 5.83 -19.57 7.07
CA ALA A 57 4.95 -19.85 8.22
C ALA A 57 3.46 -19.63 7.87
N LEU A 58 3.16 -18.78 6.88
CA LEU A 58 1.82 -18.56 6.33
C LEU A 58 1.45 -19.57 5.23
N GLY A 59 2.29 -20.58 4.96
CA GLY A 59 2.08 -21.55 3.90
C GLY A 59 2.24 -20.96 2.49
N ILE A 60 3.11 -19.96 2.33
CA ILE A 60 3.41 -19.33 1.04
C ILE A 60 4.71 -19.93 0.50
N ASP A 61 4.62 -20.63 -0.64
CA ASP A 61 5.79 -21.15 -1.34
C ASP A 61 6.54 -20.02 -2.05
N LEU A 62 7.83 -19.93 -1.76
CA LEU A 62 8.72 -18.91 -2.33
C LEU A 62 9.70 -19.54 -3.29
N MET A 63 9.79 -19.00 -4.50
CA MET A 63 10.77 -19.37 -5.51
C MET A 63 11.80 -18.26 -5.70
N GLU A 64 13.06 -18.65 -5.86
CA GLU A 64 14.14 -17.71 -6.15
C GLU A 64 14.21 -17.40 -7.65
N GLY A 65 14.39 -16.11 -7.97
CA GLY A 65 14.48 -15.62 -9.33
C GLY A 65 13.13 -15.39 -10.01
N TYR A 66 13.23 -14.96 -11.27
CA TYR A 66 12.09 -14.57 -12.12
C TYR A 66 12.10 -15.36 -13.44
N GLY A 67 12.26 -16.68 -13.35
CA GLY A 67 12.28 -17.57 -14.51
C GLY A 67 10.92 -17.62 -15.21
N ALA A 68 10.92 -17.65 -16.54
CA ALA A 68 9.71 -17.76 -17.35
C ALA A 68 8.97 -19.12 -17.16
N ASP A 69 9.69 -20.17 -16.71
CA ASP A 69 9.16 -21.49 -16.34
C ASP A 69 8.08 -21.40 -15.24
N GLN A 70 8.12 -20.36 -14.42
CA GLN A 70 7.13 -20.13 -13.37
C GLN A 70 5.71 -19.84 -13.92
N LEU A 71 5.58 -19.55 -15.21
CA LEU A 71 4.29 -19.45 -15.87
C LEU A 71 3.51 -20.78 -15.84
N ALA A 72 4.23 -21.91 -15.75
CA ALA A 72 3.63 -23.25 -15.65
C ALA A 72 2.81 -23.48 -14.38
N LEU A 73 2.95 -22.63 -13.36
CA LEU A 73 2.11 -22.67 -12.14
C LEU A 73 0.65 -22.27 -12.41
N LYS A 74 0.39 -21.61 -13.55
CA LYS A 74 -0.95 -21.19 -14.00
C LYS A 74 -1.77 -20.49 -12.89
N PRO A 75 -1.29 -19.44 -12.23
CA PRO A 75 -2.09 -18.71 -11.28
C PRO A 75 -3.23 -17.99 -12.01
N ASP A 76 -4.32 -17.70 -11.29
CA ASP A 76 -5.43 -16.91 -11.82
C ASP A 76 -5.04 -15.45 -12.06
N MET A 77 -4.06 -14.94 -11.31
CA MET A 77 -3.55 -13.57 -11.44
C MET A 77 -2.10 -13.45 -10.96
N PHE A 78 -1.32 -12.65 -11.67
CA PHE A 78 0.00 -12.20 -11.25
C PHE A 78 -0.09 -10.83 -10.57
N VAL A 79 0.47 -10.70 -9.37
CA VAL A 79 0.57 -9.41 -8.67
C VAL A 79 2.00 -8.89 -8.78
N ILE A 80 2.18 -7.79 -9.49
CA ILE A 80 3.48 -7.26 -9.92
C ILE A 80 3.95 -6.17 -8.96
N GLY A 81 5.15 -6.34 -8.41
CA GLY A 81 5.78 -5.33 -7.56
C GLY A 81 6.40 -4.17 -8.37
N ASN A 82 6.57 -3.02 -7.72
CA ASN A 82 7.05 -1.78 -8.36
C ASN A 82 8.50 -1.82 -8.87
N VAL A 83 9.32 -2.78 -8.44
CA VAL A 83 10.71 -2.92 -8.91
C VAL A 83 10.83 -3.78 -10.17
N VAL A 84 9.77 -4.51 -10.53
CA VAL A 84 9.70 -5.23 -11.81
C VAL A 84 9.65 -4.21 -12.95
N SER A 85 10.39 -4.48 -13.99
CA SER A 85 10.48 -3.58 -15.16
C SER A 85 10.77 -4.39 -16.42
N ARG A 86 10.78 -3.73 -17.58
CA ARG A 86 11.23 -4.31 -18.85
C ARG A 86 12.70 -4.01 -19.16
N ALA A 87 13.50 -3.74 -18.12
CA ALA A 87 14.93 -3.50 -18.27
C ALA A 87 15.65 -4.71 -18.88
N ARG A 88 16.69 -4.43 -19.65
CA ARG A 88 17.56 -5.44 -20.25
C ARG A 88 18.91 -5.47 -19.55
N LEU A 89 19.48 -6.66 -19.46
CA LEU A 89 20.85 -6.86 -19.03
C LEU A 89 21.83 -6.45 -20.12
N ALA A 90 23.11 -6.35 -19.82
CA ALA A 90 24.16 -5.97 -20.78
C ALA A 90 24.23 -6.89 -22.02
N ASN A 91 23.84 -8.14 -21.88
CA ASN A 91 23.76 -9.12 -22.97
C ASN A 91 22.42 -9.06 -23.76
N GLY A 92 21.56 -8.06 -23.50
CA GLY A 92 20.26 -7.89 -24.17
C GLY A 92 19.12 -8.76 -23.60
N ALA A 93 19.40 -9.71 -22.71
CA ALA A 93 18.37 -10.54 -22.11
C ALA A 93 17.47 -9.74 -21.14
N PRO A 94 16.18 -10.10 -20.98
CA PRO A 94 15.31 -9.43 -20.02
C PRO A 94 15.83 -9.64 -18.59
N LYS A 95 15.82 -8.57 -17.78
CA LYS A 95 16.12 -8.64 -16.35
C LYS A 95 15.06 -9.45 -15.59
N PHE A 96 13.82 -9.43 -16.08
CA PHE A 96 12.66 -10.13 -15.49
C PHE A 96 11.99 -11.02 -16.56
N PRO A 97 12.55 -12.20 -16.88
CA PRO A 97 12.01 -13.08 -17.92
C PRO A 97 10.56 -13.50 -17.69
N LEU A 98 10.15 -13.70 -16.43
CA LEU A 98 8.77 -14.00 -16.08
C LEU A 98 7.80 -12.89 -16.53
N MET A 99 8.19 -11.62 -16.39
CA MET A 99 7.32 -10.52 -16.80
C MET A 99 7.10 -10.50 -18.32
N GLU A 100 8.15 -10.75 -19.11
CA GLU A 100 8.01 -10.85 -20.56
C GLU A 100 7.08 -12.03 -20.92
N ALA A 101 7.26 -13.18 -20.27
CA ALA A 101 6.40 -14.36 -20.50
C ALA A 101 4.93 -14.12 -20.12
N ILE A 102 4.66 -13.36 -19.04
CA ILE A 102 3.31 -12.94 -18.64
C ILE A 102 2.66 -12.11 -19.75
N LEU A 103 3.40 -11.12 -20.28
CA LEU A 103 2.92 -10.24 -21.36
C LEU A 103 2.68 -11.01 -22.65
N ASP A 104 3.63 -11.83 -23.06
CA ASP A 104 3.56 -12.61 -24.30
C ASP A 104 2.39 -13.63 -24.28
N ALA A 105 2.13 -14.20 -23.11
CA ALA A 105 1.04 -15.16 -22.94
C ALA A 105 -0.32 -14.51 -22.64
N GLY A 106 -0.39 -13.16 -22.53
CA GLY A 106 -1.61 -12.44 -22.20
C GLY A 106 -2.23 -12.83 -20.86
N GLN A 107 -1.39 -13.18 -19.87
CA GLN A 107 -1.88 -13.61 -18.56
C GLN A 107 -2.42 -12.41 -17.77
N PRO A 108 -3.47 -12.62 -16.93
CA PRO A 108 -3.99 -11.57 -16.05
C PRO A 108 -2.92 -11.10 -15.05
N TYR A 109 -2.72 -9.78 -14.97
CA TYR A 109 -1.83 -9.20 -13.97
C TYR A 109 -2.36 -7.87 -13.45
N ALA A 110 -1.99 -7.54 -12.21
CA ALA A 110 -2.30 -6.27 -11.56
C ALA A 110 -1.11 -5.80 -10.72
N SER A 111 -1.09 -4.54 -10.36
CA SER A 111 -0.18 -4.04 -9.33
C SER A 111 -0.64 -4.43 -7.94
N GLY A 112 0.27 -4.43 -6.95
CA GLY A 112 -0.09 -4.68 -5.55
C GLY A 112 -1.16 -3.72 -5.02
N PRO A 113 -1.01 -2.39 -5.17
CA PRO A 113 -2.03 -1.41 -4.78
C PRO A 113 -3.37 -1.59 -5.47
N GLN A 114 -3.39 -1.93 -6.76
CA GLN A 114 -4.62 -2.21 -7.49
C GLN A 114 -5.32 -3.44 -6.93
N TRP A 115 -4.61 -4.55 -6.80
CA TRP A 115 -5.16 -5.78 -6.24
C TRP A 115 -5.72 -5.56 -4.84
N LEU A 116 -4.96 -4.87 -3.98
CA LEU A 116 -5.40 -4.53 -2.62
C LEU A 116 -6.70 -3.73 -2.63
N ALA A 117 -6.79 -2.71 -3.50
CA ALA A 117 -7.99 -1.88 -3.63
C ALA A 117 -9.23 -2.68 -4.01
N GLU A 118 -9.09 -3.62 -4.96
CA GLU A 118 -10.19 -4.39 -5.52
C GLU A 118 -10.63 -5.57 -4.62
N HIS A 119 -9.69 -6.22 -3.94
CA HIS A 119 -9.96 -7.47 -3.20
C HIS A 119 -10.00 -7.31 -1.67
N VAL A 120 -9.38 -6.26 -1.12
CA VAL A 120 -9.32 -6.06 0.32
C VAL A 120 -10.03 -4.77 0.76
N LEU A 121 -9.76 -3.64 0.10
CA LEU A 121 -10.25 -2.35 0.56
C LEU A 121 -11.71 -2.06 0.16
N GLN A 122 -12.21 -2.75 -0.86
CA GLN A 122 -13.58 -2.58 -1.35
C GLN A 122 -14.59 -2.83 -0.22
N GLY A 123 -15.51 -1.87 -0.02
CA GLY A 123 -16.54 -1.97 1.02
C GLY A 123 -16.09 -1.61 2.44
N ARG A 124 -14.82 -1.28 2.66
CA ARG A 124 -14.27 -0.91 3.98
C ARG A 124 -14.26 0.60 4.19
N HIS A 125 -14.15 1.03 5.43
CA HIS A 125 -13.79 2.40 5.80
C HIS A 125 -12.26 2.49 5.86
N VAL A 126 -11.67 2.87 4.74
CA VAL A 126 -10.21 3.00 4.63
C VAL A 126 -9.77 4.33 5.26
N LEU A 127 -8.78 4.24 6.18
CA LEU A 127 -8.06 5.35 6.78
C LEU A 127 -6.62 5.32 6.22
N ALA A 128 -6.29 6.24 5.35
CA ALA A 128 -4.99 6.32 4.70
C ALA A 128 -4.12 7.40 5.37
N VAL A 129 -2.92 7.02 5.79
CA VAL A 129 -1.96 7.94 6.42
C VAL A 129 -0.86 8.26 5.42
N ALA A 130 -0.84 9.50 4.93
CA ALA A 130 0.13 10.02 3.99
C ALA A 130 1.05 11.08 4.64
N GLY A 131 2.20 11.29 4.06
CA GLY A 131 3.19 12.27 4.50
C GLY A 131 4.60 11.84 4.13
N THR A 132 5.53 12.76 4.03
CA THR A 132 6.93 12.43 3.75
C THR A 132 7.50 11.59 4.88
N HIS A 133 7.22 11.96 6.14
CA HIS A 133 7.75 11.32 7.33
C HIS A 133 6.66 10.87 8.30
N GLY A 134 6.98 9.85 9.11
CA GLY A 134 6.13 9.39 10.20
C GLY A 134 4.92 8.54 9.79
N LYS A 135 4.76 8.18 8.51
CA LYS A 135 3.65 7.34 8.01
C LYS A 135 3.48 6.06 8.83
N THR A 136 4.54 5.26 8.96
CA THR A 136 4.55 3.97 9.68
C THR A 136 4.13 4.11 11.14
N SER A 137 4.72 5.09 11.85
CA SER A 137 4.39 5.34 13.26
C SER A 137 2.94 5.76 13.45
N THR A 138 2.46 6.72 12.65
CA THR A 138 1.08 7.21 12.73
C THR A 138 0.08 6.11 12.36
N THR A 139 0.35 5.34 11.30
CA THR A 139 -0.49 4.19 10.91
C THR A 139 -0.58 3.16 12.02
N SER A 140 0.56 2.84 12.66
CA SER A 140 0.63 1.89 13.77
C SER A 140 -0.15 2.37 14.98
N MET A 141 0.02 3.63 15.37
CA MET A 141 -0.71 4.25 16.49
C MET A 141 -2.22 4.30 16.23
N LEU A 142 -2.62 4.67 15.01
CA LEU A 142 -4.02 4.71 14.62
C LEU A 142 -4.67 3.32 14.65
N ALA A 143 -3.99 2.32 14.10
CA ALA A 143 -4.47 0.93 14.15
C ALA A 143 -4.61 0.45 15.60
N TRP A 144 -3.62 0.76 16.44
CA TRP A 144 -3.66 0.38 17.87
C TRP A 144 -4.77 1.11 18.64
N ALA A 145 -4.98 2.40 18.40
CA ALA A 145 -6.06 3.15 19.03
C ALA A 145 -7.46 2.57 18.67
N LEU A 146 -7.65 2.20 17.41
CA LEU A 146 -8.89 1.54 16.97
C LEU A 146 -9.05 0.14 17.59
N GLU A 147 -7.96 -0.60 17.76
CA GLU A 147 -7.97 -1.90 18.44
C GLU A 147 -8.38 -1.76 19.91
N CYS A 148 -7.76 -0.81 20.63
CA CYS A 148 -8.10 -0.50 22.02
C CYS A 148 -9.57 -0.06 22.19
N ALA A 149 -10.14 0.58 21.16
CA ALA A 149 -11.55 0.95 21.12
C ALA A 149 -12.49 -0.22 20.75
N GLY A 150 -11.97 -1.45 20.58
CA GLY A 150 -12.75 -2.64 20.21
C GLY A 150 -13.24 -2.66 18.75
N LEU A 151 -12.64 -1.84 17.88
CA LEU A 151 -13.09 -1.67 16.49
C LEU A 151 -12.46 -2.67 15.50
N GLN A 152 -11.60 -3.57 15.98
CA GLN A 152 -10.99 -4.68 15.21
C GLN A 152 -10.48 -4.28 13.80
N PRO A 153 -9.64 -3.23 13.67
CA PRO A 153 -9.24 -2.74 12.36
C PRO A 153 -8.43 -3.76 11.58
N GLY A 154 -8.64 -3.82 10.26
CA GLY A 154 -7.62 -4.31 9.35
C GLY A 154 -6.51 -3.28 9.21
N PHE A 155 -5.33 -3.71 8.82
CA PHE A 155 -4.23 -2.79 8.55
C PHE A 155 -3.17 -3.37 7.62
N LEU A 156 -2.43 -2.46 6.97
CA LEU A 156 -1.19 -2.75 6.25
C LEU A 156 -0.18 -1.64 6.57
N VAL A 157 0.91 -2.02 7.24
CA VAL A 157 1.95 -1.11 7.73
C VAL A 157 3.31 -1.51 7.15
N GLY A 158 4.17 -0.55 6.85
CA GLY A 158 5.51 -0.78 6.31
C GLY A 158 6.50 -1.43 7.28
N GLY A 159 6.16 -1.51 8.56
CA GLY A 159 6.92 -2.17 9.62
C GLY A 159 6.10 -3.25 10.33
N VAL A 160 6.64 -3.78 11.42
CA VAL A 160 5.93 -4.70 12.32
C VAL A 160 5.68 -3.99 13.65
N PRO A 161 4.47 -3.45 13.89
CA PRO A 161 4.15 -2.78 15.15
C PRO A 161 4.25 -3.78 16.30
N LEU A 162 4.97 -3.42 17.37
CA LEU A 162 5.22 -4.30 18.51
C LEU A 162 3.95 -4.84 19.16
N ASN A 163 2.92 -4.00 19.24
CA ASN A 163 1.64 -4.34 19.85
C ASN A 163 0.87 -5.43 19.09
N PHE A 164 1.13 -5.57 17.77
CA PHE A 164 0.46 -6.56 16.93
C PHE A 164 1.36 -7.76 16.59
N GLY A 165 2.69 -7.56 16.53
CA GLY A 165 3.65 -8.59 16.11
C GLY A 165 3.57 -8.98 14.63
N ILE A 166 2.70 -8.35 13.85
CA ILE A 166 2.47 -8.59 12.41
C ILE A 166 2.35 -7.26 11.67
N SER A 167 2.69 -7.25 10.38
CA SER A 167 2.62 -6.04 9.54
C SER A 167 1.27 -5.84 8.84
N ALA A 168 0.41 -6.85 8.83
CA ALA A 168 -0.86 -6.81 8.13
C ALA A 168 -1.89 -7.76 8.74
N ARG A 169 -3.17 -7.38 8.66
CA ARG A 169 -4.33 -8.15 9.12
C ARG A 169 -5.58 -7.65 8.39
N LEU A 170 -6.50 -8.54 8.02
CA LEU A 170 -7.78 -8.15 7.42
C LEU A 170 -8.70 -7.42 8.40
N GLY A 171 -8.63 -7.76 9.68
CA GLY A 171 -9.55 -7.25 10.69
C GLY A 171 -11.00 -7.73 10.49
N GLY A 172 -11.90 -7.22 11.30
CA GLY A 172 -13.31 -7.62 11.35
C GLY A 172 -14.29 -6.47 11.32
N LEU A 173 -15.58 -6.81 11.25
CA LEU A 173 -16.68 -5.86 11.41
C LEU A 173 -17.02 -5.75 12.89
N ALA A 174 -16.71 -4.62 13.51
CA ALA A 174 -17.05 -4.36 14.89
C ALA A 174 -18.58 -4.14 15.06
N ALA A 175 -19.09 -4.46 16.24
CA ALA A 175 -20.50 -4.30 16.58
C ALA A 175 -20.96 -2.84 16.39
N GLY A 176 -22.13 -2.66 15.80
CA GLY A 176 -22.71 -1.33 15.52
C GLY A 176 -22.06 -0.56 14.37
N ARG A 177 -21.18 -1.18 13.59
CA ARG A 177 -20.57 -0.55 12.41
C ARG A 177 -21.12 -1.15 11.13
N GLU A 178 -21.26 -0.32 10.11
CA GLU A 178 -21.70 -0.74 8.76
C GLU A 178 -20.54 -1.28 7.90
N ARG A 179 -19.31 -0.85 8.21
CA ARG A 179 -18.11 -1.17 7.42
C ARG A 179 -16.93 -1.48 8.33
N PRO A 180 -16.14 -2.51 8.02
CA PRO A 180 -14.88 -2.74 8.72
C PRO A 180 -13.91 -1.57 8.50
N PHE A 181 -13.15 -1.20 9.51
CA PHE A 181 -12.05 -0.27 9.36
C PHE A 181 -10.84 -0.95 8.73
N PHE A 182 -10.10 -0.17 7.92
CA PHE A 182 -8.80 -0.59 7.41
C PHE A 182 -7.84 0.59 7.43
N VAL A 183 -6.74 0.47 8.17
CA VAL A 183 -5.71 1.50 8.29
C VAL A 183 -4.55 1.15 7.36
N ILE A 184 -4.15 2.08 6.52
CA ILE A 184 -3.09 1.84 5.53
C ILE A 184 -2.09 2.98 5.49
N GLU A 185 -0.82 2.61 5.40
CA GLU A 185 0.26 3.52 5.07
C GLU A 185 0.16 3.91 3.59
N ALA A 186 -0.01 5.20 3.34
CA ALA A 186 -0.28 5.76 2.02
C ALA A 186 0.98 6.40 1.44
N ASP A 187 1.63 5.64 0.54
CA ASP A 187 2.90 5.98 -0.06
C ASP A 187 2.68 6.72 -1.40
N GLU A 188 3.41 7.82 -1.62
CA GLU A 188 3.40 8.65 -2.81
C GLU A 188 4.15 8.06 -4.00
N TYR A 189 4.94 7.00 -3.82
CA TYR A 189 5.68 6.32 -4.88
C TYR A 189 4.78 5.77 -5.98
N ASP A 190 5.33 5.68 -7.20
CA ASP A 190 4.65 5.05 -8.32
C ASP A 190 4.31 3.57 -8.03
N THR A 191 3.26 3.10 -8.67
CA THR A 191 2.64 1.82 -8.38
C THR A 191 3.39 0.64 -9.00
N ALA A 192 3.68 0.74 -10.31
CA ALA A 192 4.37 -0.29 -11.08
C ALA A 192 4.97 0.31 -12.37
N PHE A 193 5.75 -0.47 -13.11
CA PHE A 193 6.32 0.02 -14.38
C PHE A 193 5.24 0.37 -15.43
N PHE A 194 4.09 -0.28 -15.37
CA PHE A 194 2.94 -0.06 -16.25
C PHE A 194 1.89 0.89 -15.68
N ASP A 195 2.02 1.29 -14.41
CA ASP A 195 1.13 2.25 -13.75
C ASP A 195 1.95 3.26 -12.94
N LYS A 196 2.05 4.48 -13.45
CA LYS A 196 2.86 5.56 -12.88
C LYS A 196 2.10 6.45 -11.89
N ARG A 197 0.84 6.12 -11.58
CA ARG A 197 0.11 6.78 -10.49
C ARG A 197 0.73 6.40 -9.15
N SER A 198 0.66 7.32 -8.20
CA SER A 198 1.06 7.03 -6.82
C SER A 198 0.19 5.94 -6.22
N LYS A 199 0.78 5.07 -5.39
CA LYS A 199 0.09 3.91 -4.78
C LYS A 199 -1.18 4.31 -4.04
N PHE A 200 -1.16 5.43 -3.32
CA PHE A 200 -2.28 5.87 -2.50
C PHE A 200 -3.54 6.24 -3.31
N VAL A 201 -3.42 6.58 -4.60
CA VAL A 201 -4.58 6.87 -5.47
C VAL A 201 -5.50 5.66 -5.63
N HIS A 202 -4.92 4.45 -5.53
CA HIS A 202 -5.69 3.21 -5.58
C HIS A 202 -6.56 2.98 -4.34
N TYR A 203 -6.15 3.50 -3.17
CA TYR A 203 -6.75 3.15 -1.87
C TYR A 203 -8.13 3.77 -1.63
N ARG A 204 -8.46 4.88 -2.32
CA ARG A 204 -9.77 5.57 -2.25
C ARG A 204 -10.26 5.72 -0.81
N PRO A 205 -9.50 6.38 0.07
CA PRO A 205 -9.81 6.44 1.50
C PRO A 205 -11.08 7.23 1.77
N ARG A 206 -11.81 6.84 2.81
CA ARG A 206 -12.88 7.66 3.39
C ARG A 206 -12.34 8.67 4.40
N THR A 207 -11.18 8.38 4.98
CA THR A 207 -10.44 9.29 5.83
C THR A 207 -8.98 9.34 5.37
N ALA A 208 -8.49 10.51 4.99
CA ALA A 208 -7.09 10.74 4.66
C ALA A 208 -6.43 11.57 5.76
N VAL A 209 -5.34 11.08 6.33
CA VAL A 209 -4.50 11.81 7.29
C VAL A 209 -3.25 12.27 6.55
N LEU A 210 -2.99 13.58 6.57
CA LEU A 210 -1.84 14.22 5.92
C LEU A 210 -0.93 14.81 7.00
N ASN A 211 0.18 14.11 7.29
CA ASN A 211 1.07 14.46 8.40
C ASN A 211 1.99 15.66 8.09
N ASN A 212 2.69 15.60 6.97
CA ASN A 212 3.67 16.58 6.51
C ASN A 212 3.97 16.36 5.03
N LEU A 213 4.52 17.38 4.38
CA LEU A 213 4.93 17.27 2.99
C LEU A 213 6.17 18.13 2.74
N GLU A 214 7.27 17.42 2.51
CA GLU A 214 8.58 18.00 2.18
C GLU A 214 9.10 17.42 0.88
N PHE A 215 10.12 18.07 0.28
CA PHE A 215 10.77 17.54 -0.90
C PHE A 215 11.66 16.36 -0.52
N ASP A 216 11.25 15.17 -0.92
CA ASP A 216 11.99 13.93 -0.78
C ASP A 216 11.85 13.11 -2.07
N HIS A 217 12.57 12.00 -2.16
CA HIS A 217 12.49 11.08 -3.30
C HIS A 217 12.87 11.74 -4.64
N ALA A 218 14.01 12.44 -4.67
CA ALA A 218 14.56 13.10 -5.87
C ALA A 218 14.86 12.14 -7.04
N ASP A 219 14.84 10.84 -6.80
CA ASP A 219 14.94 9.79 -7.81
C ASP A 219 13.66 9.62 -8.65
N ILE A 220 12.51 10.11 -8.14
CA ILE A 220 11.19 9.97 -8.79
C ILE A 220 10.57 11.34 -9.09
N PHE A 221 10.73 12.31 -8.19
CA PHE A 221 10.11 13.62 -8.29
C PHE A 221 11.15 14.71 -8.61
N GLY A 222 10.88 15.48 -9.65
CA GLY A 222 11.75 16.59 -10.05
C GLY A 222 11.61 17.83 -9.16
N SER A 223 10.50 17.97 -8.43
CA SER A 223 10.19 19.13 -7.60
C SER A 223 9.18 18.83 -6.50
N LEU A 224 9.11 19.70 -5.48
CA LEU A 224 8.07 19.64 -4.46
C LEU A 224 6.66 19.75 -5.07
N ALA A 225 6.49 20.55 -6.13
CA ALA A 225 5.23 20.72 -6.82
C ALA A 225 4.72 19.40 -7.47
N ASP A 226 5.64 18.52 -7.86
CA ASP A 226 5.27 17.20 -8.37
C ASP A 226 4.68 16.33 -7.25
N ILE A 227 5.25 16.38 -6.04
CA ILE A 227 4.74 15.66 -4.88
C ILE A 227 3.38 16.26 -4.44
N GLU A 228 3.26 17.59 -4.37
CA GLU A 228 2.00 18.29 -4.06
C GLU A 228 0.88 17.87 -5.02
N ARG A 229 1.20 17.71 -6.31
CA ARG A 229 0.25 17.21 -7.31
C ARG A 229 -0.22 15.79 -7.01
N GLN A 230 0.67 14.90 -6.56
CA GLN A 230 0.29 13.55 -6.17
C GLN A 230 -0.64 13.56 -4.95
N PHE A 231 -0.32 14.36 -3.92
CA PHE A 231 -1.20 14.52 -2.76
C PHE A 231 -2.56 15.07 -3.15
N HIS A 232 -2.62 16.03 -4.09
CA HIS A 232 -3.90 16.50 -4.62
C HIS A 232 -4.66 15.38 -5.36
N HIS A 233 -3.97 14.47 -6.10
CA HIS A 233 -4.61 13.30 -6.68
C HIS A 233 -5.21 12.38 -5.61
N LEU A 234 -4.56 12.20 -4.46
CA LEU A 234 -5.15 11.49 -3.32
C LEU A 234 -6.43 12.17 -2.83
N LEU A 235 -6.42 13.49 -2.60
CA LEU A 235 -7.59 14.24 -2.13
C LEU A 235 -8.80 14.08 -3.05
N ARG A 236 -8.58 14.01 -4.37
CA ARG A 236 -9.64 13.79 -5.37
C ARG A 236 -10.30 12.42 -5.25
N THR A 237 -9.70 11.47 -4.54
CA THR A 237 -10.26 10.12 -4.33
C THR A 237 -11.06 10.02 -3.03
N VAL A 238 -10.97 11.01 -2.15
CA VAL A 238 -11.75 11.07 -0.90
C VAL A 238 -13.18 11.49 -1.23
N PRO A 239 -14.21 10.70 -0.86
CA PRO A 239 -15.60 11.05 -1.18
C PRO A 239 -16.07 12.28 -0.39
N ALA A 240 -17.09 12.99 -0.90
CA ALA A 240 -17.64 14.18 -0.23
C ALA A 240 -18.14 13.89 1.20
N THR A 241 -18.56 12.65 1.47
CA THR A 241 -18.95 12.17 2.81
C THR A 241 -17.76 11.67 3.65
N GLY A 242 -16.56 11.84 3.13
CA GLY A 242 -15.31 11.47 3.80
C GLY A 242 -14.72 12.64 4.59
N ARG A 243 -13.48 12.46 5.05
CA ARG A 243 -12.77 13.48 5.84
C ARG A 243 -11.29 13.52 5.49
N VAL A 244 -10.73 14.72 5.44
CA VAL A 244 -9.29 14.98 5.38
C VAL A 244 -8.86 15.54 6.75
N ILE A 245 -7.90 14.88 7.40
CA ILE A 245 -7.29 15.32 8.65
C ILE A 245 -5.87 15.76 8.31
N VAL A 246 -5.56 17.04 8.46
CA VAL A 246 -4.33 17.63 7.92
C VAL A 246 -3.56 18.40 8.98
N ASN A 247 -2.23 18.31 8.94
CA ASN A 247 -1.38 19.22 9.70
C ASN A 247 -1.60 20.66 9.20
N GLY A 248 -2.28 21.47 10.01
CA GLY A 248 -2.62 22.86 9.67
C GLY A 248 -1.41 23.82 9.65
N GLN A 249 -0.25 23.37 10.14
CA GLN A 249 0.98 24.16 10.22
C GLN A 249 1.96 23.85 9.07
N ASP A 250 1.61 22.95 8.17
CA ASP A 250 2.43 22.59 7.00
C ASP A 250 2.02 23.43 5.78
N ALA A 251 2.92 24.30 5.34
CA ALA A 251 2.68 25.20 4.21
C ALA A 251 2.51 24.46 2.87
N SER A 252 3.18 23.31 2.69
CA SER A 252 3.05 22.51 1.48
C SER A 252 1.66 21.86 1.42
N LEU A 253 1.17 21.33 2.55
CA LEU A 253 -0.18 20.79 2.64
C LEU A 253 -1.25 21.88 2.46
N ALA A 254 -1.00 23.11 2.94
CA ALA A 254 -1.89 24.24 2.66
C ALA A 254 -2.01 24.51 1.15
N ARG A 255 -0.89 24.46 0.40
CA ARG A 255 -0.91 24.58 -1.07
C ARG A 255 -1.64 23.42 -1.76
N VAL A 256 -1.50 22.20 -1.23
CA VAL A 256 -2.26 21.03 -1.72
C VAL A 256 -3.76 21.24 -1.56
N LEU A 257 -4.21 21.70 -0.38
CA LEU A 257 -5.63 22.01 -0.14
C LEU A 257 -6.15 23.13 -1.05
N ALA A 258 -5.32 24.15 -1.33
CA ALA A 258 -5.67 25.25 -2.22
C ALA A 258 -5.90 24.81 -3.67
N GLN A 259 -5.37 23.65 -4.12
CA GLN A 259 -5.66 23.07 -5.43
C GLN A 259 -7.09 22.50 -5.54
N GLY A 260 -7.75 22.31 -4.39
CA GLY A 260 -9.13 21.82 -4.28
C GLY A 260 -9.27 20.66 -3.30
N VAL A 261 -10.31 20.72 -2.50
CA VAL A 261 -10.72 19.65 -1.57
C VAL A 261 -12.23 19.47 -1.69
N TYR A 262 -12.68 18.24 -1.59
CA TYR A 262 -14.07 17.86 -1.93
C TYR A 262 -14.82 17.24 -0.74
N SER A 263 -14.16 17.17 0.42
CA SER A 263 -14.67 16.58 1.66
C SER A 263 -14.41 17.50 2.83
N GLU A 264 -15.00 17.20 3.98
CA GLU A 264 -14.73 17.93 5.22
C GLU A 264 -13.24 17.88 5.57
N VAL A 265 -12.69 19.04 6.02
CA VAL A 265 -11.30 19.17 6.45
C VAL A 265 -11.25 19.49 7.92
N SER A 266 -10.47 18.70 8.67
CA SER A 266 -10.12 18.97 10.05
C SER A 266 -8.61 19.19 10.17
N ARG A 267 -8.18 20.17 10.97
CA ARG A 267 -6.76 20.52 11.13
C ARG A 267 -6.28 20.12 12.51
N PHE A 268 -5.11 19.52 12.55
CA PHE A 268 -4.36 19.32 13.80
C PHE A 268 -3.06 20.14 13.76
N GLY A 269 -2.50 20.41 14.93
CA GLY A 269 -1.24 21.14 15.06
C GLY A 269 -0.93 21.44 16.52
N MET A 270 0.19 22.10 16.76
CA MET A 270 0.56 22.55 18.11
C MET A 270 -0.18 23.83 18.45
N ALA A 271 -0.59 23.98 19.71
CA ALA A 271 -1.18 25.21 20.22
C ALA A 271 -0.21 26.39 20.07
N GLY A 272 -0.74 27.55 19.62
CA GLY A 272 0.06 28.79 19.42
C GLY A 272 0.68 28.96 18.03
N GLY A 273 0.38 28.07 17.06
CA GLY A 273 0.74 28.28 15.66
C GLY A 273 -0.10 29.36 14.97
N GLU A 274 0.35 29.82 13.78
CA GLU A 274 -0.33 30.91 13.01
C GLU A 274 -1.76 30.50 12.58
N ALA A 275 -2.01 29.23 12.30
CA ALA A 275 -3.34 28.71 12.03
C ALA A 275 -3.79 27.87 13.24
N PRO A 276 -4.82 28.30 13.99
CA PRO A 276 -5.31 27.51 15.11
C PRO A 276 -5.82 26.14 14.60
N PRO A 277 -5.38 25.03 15.21
CA PRO A 277 -5.88 23.73 14.85
C PRO A 277 -7.30 23.51 15.39
N ASP A 278 -8.08 22.66 14.71
CA ASP A 278 -9.36 22.15 15.25
C ASP A 278 -9.10 21.22 16.46
N PHE A 279 -7.90 20.59 16.47
CA PHE A 279 -7.39 19.74 17.55
C PHE A 279 -5.93 20.11 17.87
N ALA A 280 -5.59 20.32 19.14
CA ALA A 280 -4.26 20.61 19.65
C ALA A 280 -3.79 19.57 20.67
#